data_1cce80d03e7cfcce471e6c0c5f175348
#
_entry.id   1cce80d03e7cfcce471e6c0c5f175348
#
_cell.length_a   1.000
_cell.length_b   1.000
_cell.length_c   1.000
_cell.angle_alpha   90.00
_cell.angle_beta   90.00
_cell.angle_gamma   90.00
#
_symmetry.space_group_name_H-M   'P 1'
#
loop_
_entity.id
_entity.type
_entity.pdbx_description
1 polymer ?
#
loop_
_entity_poly.entity_id
_entity_poly.type
_entity_poly.pdbx_seq_one_letter_code
_entity_poly.pdbx_strand_id
1 'polypeptide(L)'
;MPSENEDTKADFFLGHISVPTRPLPEVQCFVFNVEYMNCTWNSSSEPQPTNLTLHYRYQRSDNQFRECGHYLFSGAITSGCQVQKEEIQLYQTFVVQLQDPRRPQRQAEQKLNLQNLVIPWAPENLTLYNLSESQLELSWQSRYKEHCLQHLVQYRSDRDPSWTEQIVDQNPRFSLPSVDGQKLYTFRVRSRFNPLCGSAQHWSQWSRPIHWGSHTAKENPSVFALEAVLIPVGSMGLIITLIFVYCWLERAMPRIPTIKNLEDLVTEYHGNFSAWSGVSKGLTESLQPDYSERFCHVSEIPPKGGALGEGPGGSPCSLQSPYWPPPCYSLKPEA
;
A
#
# COMPACT_ATOMS: atom_id res chain seq x y z
N MET A 1 45.84 -11.31 -87.68
CA MET A 1 46.03 -10.10 -86.87
C MET A 1 45.13 -10.27 -85.68
N PRO A 2 45.63 -10.09 -84.47
CA PRO A 2 45.26 -10.88 -83.33
C PRO A 2 44.13 -10.24 -82.54
N SER A 3 43.30 -11.08 -81.99
CA SER A 3 42.31 -10.76 -81.01
C SER A 3 42.86 -11.06 -79.62
N GLU A 4 42.97 -10.04 -78.81
CA GLU A 4 43.29 -10.17 -77.37
C GLU A 4 42.10 -10.61 -76.60
N ASN A 5 42.33 -11.72 -75.87
CA ASN A 5 41.41 -12.19 -74.78
C ASN A 5 41.66 -11.37 -73.53
N GLU A 6 40.69 -10.63 -73.09
CA GLU A 6 40.63 -10.10 -71.71
C GLU A 6 39.93 -11.08 -70.78
N ASP A 7 40.76 -11.76 -69.99
CA ASP A 7 40.32 -12.54 -68.84
C ASP A 7 39.84 -11.60 -67.71
N THR A 8 38.56 -11.41 -67.60
CA THR A 8 37.94 -10.76 -66.43
C THR A 8 37.99 -11.71 -65.27
N LYS A 9 38.98 -11.59 -64.39
CA LYS A 9 38.99 -12.14 -63.07
C LYS A 9 37.88 -11.46 -62.27
N ALA A 10 36.79 -12.19 -62.01
CA ALA A 10 35.80 -11.84 -61.02
C ALA A 10 36.39 -12.04 -59.61
N ASP A 11 36.86 -10.97 -58.96
CA ASP A 11 37.22 -10.96 -57.57
C ASP A 11 35.91 -11.08 -56.77
N PHE A 12 35.63 -12.29 -56.29
CA PHE A 12 34.63 -12.53 -55.26
C PHE A 12 35.10 -11.88 -53.98
N PHE A 13 34.66 -10.65 -53.73
CA PHE A 13 34.68 -10.06 -52.39
C PHE A 13 33.75 -10.88 -51.50
N LEU A 14 34.30 -11.86 -50.80
CA LEU A 14 33.70 -12.47 -49.62
C LEU A 14 33.62 -11.37 -48.54
N GLY A 15 32.53 -10.59 -48.60
CA GLY A 15 32.19 -9.71 -47.52
C GLY A 15 32.00 -10.55 -46.26
N HIS A 16 32.93 -10.41 -45.31
CA HIS A 16 32.74 -10.91 -43.96
C HIS A 16 31.47 -10.25 -43.41
N ILE A 17 30.36 -10.95 -43.48
CA ILE A 17 29.17 -10.62 -42.72
C ILE A 17 29.56 -10.84 -41.26
N SER A 18 30.01 -9.79 -40.60
CA SER A 18 30.17 -9.78 -39.13
C SER A 18 28.79 -9.92 -38.56
N VAL A 19 28.40 -11.15 -38.21
CA VAL A 19 27.20 -11.41 -37.40
C VAL A 19 27.37 -10.57 -36.14
N PRO A 20 26.43 -9.66 -35.82
CA PRO A 20 26.53 -8.84 -34.61
C PRO A 20 26.58 -9.79 -33.42
N THR A 21 27.74 -9.85 -32.77
CA THR A 21 27.91 -10.66 -31.57
C THR A 21 27.12 -9.99 -30.44
N ARG A 22 26.11 -10.66 -29.95
CA ARG A 22 25.32 -10.20 -28.78
C ARG A 22 26.29 -9.95 -27.63
N PRO A 23 26.15 -8.84 -26.86
CA PRO A 23 26.99 -8.58 -25.70
C PRO A 23 26.82 -9.68 -24.64
N LEU A 24 27.90 -9.97 -23.91
CA LEU A 24 27.83 -10.86 -22.77
C LEU A 24 26.95 -10.26 -21.66
N PRO A 25 26.34 -11.09 -20.80
CA PRO A 25 25.56 -10.60 -19.67
C PRO A 25 26.43 -9.79 -18.69
N GLU A 26 25.84 -8.80 -18.04
CA GLU A 26 26.49 -8.04 -17.00
C GLU A 26 26.69 -8.90 -15.75
N VAL A 27 27.86 -8.73 -15.11
CA VAL A 27 28.21 -9.43 -13.87
C VAL A 27 27.78 -8.59 -12.67
N GLN A 28 26.99 -9.15 -11.79
CA GLN A 28 26.59 -8.54 -10.52
C GLN A 28 27.34 -9.19 -9.36
N CYS A 29 28.15 -8.39 -8.65
CA CYS A 29 28.91 -8.87 -7.51
C CYS A 29 28.40 -8.26 -6.20
N PHE A 30 28.27 -9.07 -5.15
CA PHE A 30 27.98 -8.61 -3.80
C PHE A 30 28.94 -9.26 -2.81
N VAL A 31 29.45 -8.44 -1.90
CA VAL A 31 30.35 -8.86 -0.82
C VAL A 31 29.53 -9.03 0.44
N PHE A 32 29.43 -10.23 0.95
CA PHE A 32 28.65 -10.56 2.16
C PHE A 32 29.52 -10.48 3.40
N ASN A 33 29.31 -9.46 4.22
CA ASN A 33 30.00 -9.21 5.48
C ASN A 33 31.54 -9.25 5.41
N VAL A 34 32.10 -9.05 4.20
CA VAL A 34 33.54 -9.21 3.94
C VAL A 34 34.06 -10.65 4.25
N GLU A 35 33.19 -11.64 4.23
CA GLU A 35 33.51 -13.05 4.44
C GLU A 35 33.59 -13.84 3.13
N TYR A 36 32.75 -13.50 2.17
CA TYR A 36 32.81 -14.03 0.82
C TYR A 36 32.15 -13.05 -0.15
N MET A 37 32.42 -13.21 -1.43
CA MET A 37 31.79 -12.44 -2.48
C MET A 37 31.21 -13.38 -3.55
N ASN A 38 29.97 -13.14 -3.94
CA ASN A 38 29.35 -13.82 -5.07
C ASN A 38 29.21 -12.86 -6.22
N CYS A 39 29.78 -13.25 -7.35
CA CYS A 39 29.57 -12.61 -8.64
C CYS A 39 28.68 -13.50 -9.50
N THR A 40 27.54 -13.00 -9.94
CA THR A 40 26.53 -13.76 -10.70
C THR A 40 26.22 -13.10 -12.02
N TRP A 41 25.83 -13.89 -13.01
CA TRP A 41 25.37 -13.43 -14.31
C TRP A 41 24.18 -14.25 -14.78
N ASN A 42 23.37 -13.64 -15.63
CA ASN A 42 22.18 -14.29 -16.16
C ASN A 42 22.51 -15.09 -17.43
N SER A 43 22.74 -16.38 -17.29
CA SER A 43 23.06 -17.27 -18.42
C SER A 43 21.84 -17.54 -19.34
N SER A 44 20.60 -17.28 -18.89
CA SER A 44 19.39 -17.49 -19.68
C SER A 44 19.21 -16.48 -20.82
N SER A 45 19.98 -15.39 -20.83
CA SER A 45 20.01 -14.42 -21.94
C SER A 45 20.72 -14.95 -23.19
N GLU A 46 21.44 -16.06 -23.08
CA GLU A 46 22.16 -16.70 -24.19
C GLU A 46 21.22 -17.61 -24.99
N PRO A 47 21.31 -17.60 -26.36
CA PRO A 47 20.48 -18.44 -27.20
C PRO A 47 20.79 -19.94 -27.05
N GLN A 48 22.00 -20.29 -26.63
CA GLN A 48 22.42 -21.64 -26.28
C GLN A 48 23.11 -21.62 -24.91
N PRO A 49 22.80 -22.56 -24.02
CA PRO A 49 23.45 -22.64 -22.73
C PRO A 49 24.96 -22.82 -22.90
N THR A 50 25.71 -21.83 -22.46
CA THR A 50 27.17 -21.79 -22.54
C THR A 50 27.73 -21.64 -21.14
N ASN A 51 28.69 -22.48 -20.78
CA ASN A 51 29.46 -22.29 -19.54
C ASN A 51 30.45 -21.16 -19.75
N LEU A 52 30.07 -19.96 -19.30
CA LEU A 52 30.94 -18.80 -19.29
C LEU A 52 31.97 -18.93 -18.19
N THR A 53 33.18 -18.44 -18.44
CA THR A 53 34.30 -18.38 -17.48
C THR A 53 34.47 -16.96 -16.97
N LEU A 54 34.71 -16.82 -15.68
CA LEU A 54 34.95 -15.55 -15.03
C LEU A 54 36.41 -15.48 -14.56
N HIS A 55 37.07 -14.41 -14.99
CA HIS A 55 38.41 -14.06 -14.57
C HIS A 55 38.38 -12.73 -13.83
N TYR A 56 39.23 -12.56 -12.82
CA TYR A 56 39.30 -11.32 -12.07
C TYR A 56 40.72 -10.94 -11.68
N ARG A 57 40.93 -9.67 -11.40
CA ARG A 57 42.16 -9.10 -10.85
C ARG A 57 41.88 -7.85 -10.04
N TYR A 58 42.82 -7.47 -9.24
CA TYR A 58 42.82 -6.17 -8.56
C TYR A 58 43.75 -5.21 -9.27
N GLN A 59 43.28 -4.01 -9.58
CA GLN A 59 43.96 -3.06 -10.49
C GLN A 59 45.37 -2.69 -10.02
N ARG A 60 45.66 -2.69 -8.71
CA ARG A 60 46.97 -2.27 -8.17
C ARG A 60 47.89 -3.41 -7.75
N SER A 61 47.36 -4.56 -7.44
CA SER A 61 48.15 -5.68 -6.91
C SER A 61 48.45 -6.76 -7.95
N ASP A 62 47.57 -6.93 -8.94
CA ASP A 62 47.69 -8.03 -9.89
C ASP A 62 47.72 -7.53 -11.34
N ASN A 63 48.80 -7.86 -12.04
CA ASN A 63 48.90 -7.59 -13.47
C ASN A 63 48.27 -8.69 -14.33
N GLN A 64 47.96 -9.85 -13.74
CA GLN A 64 47.37 -10.99 -14.45
C GLN A 64 45.97 -11.30 -13.90
N PHE A 65 45.10 -11.70 -14.81
CA PHE A 65 43.79 -12.22 -14.45
C PHE A 65 43.93 -13.62 -13.84
N ARG A 66 43.17 -13.87 -12.78
CA ARG A 66 42.99 -15.19 -12.17
C ARG A 66 41.65 -15.74 -12.59
N GLU A 67 41.56 -17.00 -12.89
CA GLU A 67 40.26 -17.67 -13.11
C GLU A 67 39.55 -17.92 -11.79
N CYS A 68 38.24 -17.94 -11.83
CA CYS A 68 37.39 -18.28 -10.68
C CYS A 68 37.70 -19.69 -10.17
N GLY A 69 38.01 -19.80 -8.86
CA GLY A 69 38.27 -21.08 -8.21
C GLY A 69 37.01 -21.85 -7.81
N HIS A 70 35.89 -21.13 -7.57
CA HIS A 70 34.63 -21.74 -7.08
C HIS A 70 33.43 -21.24 -7.88
N TYR A 71 33.08 -22.00 -8.91
CA TYR A 71 31.91 -21.68 -9.74
C TYR A 71 30.60 -22.03 -9.06
N LEU A 72 29.61 -21.17 -9.26
CA LEU A 72 28.20 -21.42 -8.89
C LEU A 72 27.45 -21.91 -10.13
N PHE A 73 26.54 -22.85 -9.95
CA PHE A 73 25.83 -23.48 -11.03
C PHE A 73 24.34 -23.30 -10.90
N SER A 74 23.66 -23.10 -12.02
CA SER A 74 22.22 -23.21 -12.18
C SER A 74 21.92 -24.39 -13.10
N GLY A 75 21.59 -25.54 -12.51
CA GLY A 75 21.56 -26.80 -13.22
C GLY A 75 22.97 -27.23 -13.67
N ALA A 76 23.17 -27.41 -14.98
CA ALA A 76 24.47 -27.80 -15.56
C ALA A 76 25.31 -26.63 -16.07
N ILE A 77 24.87 -25.39 -15.84
CA ILE A 77 25.47 -24.19 -16.44
C ILE A 77 26.07 -23.32 -15.35
N THR A 78 27.25 -22.75 -15.61
CA THR A 78 27.85 -21.75 -14.73
C THR A 78 27.00 -20.48 -14.68
N SER A 79 26.61 -20.06 -13.49
CA SER A 79 25.78 -18.87 -13.25
C SER A 79 26.45 -17.86 -12.32
N GLY A 80 27.61 -18.19 -11.77
CA GLY A 80 28.33 -17.30 -10.87
C GLY A 80 29.67 -17.83 -10.43
N CYS A 81 30.35 -17.01 -9.64
CA CYS A 81 31.64 -17.27 -9.02
C CYS A 81 31.62 -16.82 -7.58
N GLN A 82 32.06 -17.66 -6.67
CA GLN A 82 32.30 -17.28 -5.27
C GLN A 82 33.79 -17.04 -5.03
N VAL A 83 34.11 -15.84 -4.55
CA VAL A 83 35.45 -15.43 -4.13
C VAL A 83 35.53 -15.51 -2.61
N GLN A 84 36.56 -16.16 -2.10
CA GLN A 84 36.77 -16.40 -0.67
C GLN A 84 37.32 -15.15 0.03
N LYS A 85 37.16 -15.09 1.36
CA LYS A 85 37.55 -13.97 2.21
C LYS A 85 39.00 -13.51 2.01
N GLU A 86 39.90 -14.46 1.91
CA GLU A 86 41.35 -14.25 1.80
C GLU A 86 41.74 -13.53 0.52
N GLU A 87 40.91 -13.63 -0.50
CA GLU A 87 41.11 -13.03 -1.81
C GLU A 87 40.44 -11.68 -1.97
N ILE A 88 39.58 -11.26 -1.02
CA ILE A 88 38.82 -10.01 -1.09
C ILE A 88 39.67 -8.82 -0.64
N GLN A 89 39.94 -7.90 -1.56
CA GLN A 89 40.60 -6.62 -1.29
C GLN A 89 39.62 -5.47 -1.43
N LEU A 90 38.93 -5.17 -0.35
CA LEU A 90 37.74 -4.29 -0.32
C LEU A 90 37.99 -2.88 -0.88
N TYR A 91 39.20 -2.33 -0.64
CA TYR A 91 39.55 -0.95 -1.00
C TYR A 91 40.35 -0.83 -2.31
N GLN A 92 40.34 -1.88 -3.11
CA GLN A 92 40.91 -1.85 -4.46
C GLN A 92 39.83 -2.01 -5.53
N THR A 93 40.08 -1.44 -6.70
CA THR A 93 39.21 -1.64 -7.86
C THR A 93 39.29 -3.09 -8.29
N PHE A 94 38.19 -3.79 -8.23
CA PHE A 94 38.04 -5.17 -8.70
C PHE A 94 37.67 -5.14 -10.17
N VAL A 95 38.46 -5.79 -10.99
CA VAL A 95 38.24 -5.90 -12.42
C VAL A 95 37.81 -7.32 -12.71
N VAL A 96 36.62 -7.48 -13.21
CA VAL A 96 36.04 -8.78 -13.57
C VAL A 96 35.91 -8.87 -15.08
N GLN A 97 36.26 -10.01 -15.66
CA GLN A 97 36.15 -10.30 -17.06
C GLN A 97 35.37 -11.60 -17.26
N LEU A 98 34.25 -11.49 -17.96
CA LEU A 98 33.43 -12.65 -18.36
C LEU A 98 33.86 -13.04 -19.80
N GLN A 99 34.07 -14.32 -20.05
CA GLN A 99 34.55 -14.83 -21.32
C GLN A 99 33.74 -16.06 -21.76
N ASP A 100 33.50 -16.16 -23.06
CA ASP A 100 32.97 -17.36 -23.70
C ASP A 100 34.15 -18.28 -24.13
N PRO A 101 34.33 -19.43 -23.47
CA PRO A 101 35.47 -20.31 -23.81
C PRO A 101 35.42 -20.84 -25.25
N ARG A 102 34.24 -20.91 -25.88
CA ARG A 102 34.07 -21.31 -27.25
C ARG A 102 34.45 -20.20 -28.25
N ARG A 103 34.44 -18.95 -27.78
CA ARG A 103 34.72 -17.73 -28.56
C ARG A 103 35.57 -16.77 -27.72
N PRO A 104 36.87 -17.01 -27.58
CA PRO A 104 37.76 -16.21 -26.72
C PRO A 104 37.75 -14.71 -27.02
N GLN A 105 37.43 -14.33 -28.26
CA GLN A 105 37.27 -12.93 -28.66
C GLN A 105 36.02 -12.26 -28.06
N ARG A 106 35.05 -13.05 -27.55
CA ARG A 106 33.85 -12.57 -26.91
C ARG A 106 34.11 -12.48 -25.43
N GLN A 107 34.52 -11.29 -24.97
CA GLN A 107 34.81 -11.00 -23.58
C GLN A 107 34.19 -9.65 -23.18
N ALA A 108 33.79 -9.52 -21.90
CA ALA A 108 33.33 -8.29 -21.34
C ALA A 108 34.08 -8.00 -20.03
N GLU A 109 34.66 -6.82 -19.92
CA GLU A 109 35.37 -6.36 -18.72
C GLU A 109 34.53 -5.32 -18.00
N GLN A 110 34.44 -5.44 -16.67
CA GLN A 110 33.72 -4.53 -15.79
C GLN A 110 34.60 -4.19 -14.59
N LYS A 111 34.58 -2.91 -14.17
CA LYS A 111 35.32 -2.40 -13.00
C LYS A 111 34.34 -2.12 -11.87
N LEU A 112 34.60 -2.68 -10.70
CA LEU A 112 33.74 -2.62 -9.52
C LEU A 112 34.49 -2.06 -8.33
N ASN A 113 33.80 -1.22 -7.54
CA ASN A 113 34.26 -0.76 -6.24
C ASN A 113 33.59 -1.61 -5.16
N LEU A 114 34.32 -2.61 -4.64
CA LEU A 114 33.76 -3.61 -3.73
C LEU A 114 33.20 -3.01 -2.45
N GLN A 115 33.78 -1.95 -1.92
CA GLN A 115 33.30 -1.26 -0.73
C GLN A 115 31.85 -0.76 -0.84
N ASN A 116 31.40 -0.48 -2.08
CA ASN A 116 30.01 -0.04 -2.34
C ASN A 116 29.03 -1.20 -2.52
N LEU A 117 29.53 -2.42 -2.59
CA LEU A 117 28.78 -3.64 -2.86
C LEU A 117 28.68 -4.56 -1.63
N VAL A 118 29.10 -4.05 -0.45
CA VAL A 118 29.04 -4.83 0.79
C VAL A 118 27.61 -4.86 1.31
N ILE A 119 27.18 -6.08 1.64
CA ILE A 119 25.93 -6.37 2.36
C ILE A 119 26.31 -6.97 3.71
N PRO A 120 26.15 -6.25 4.82
CA PRO A 120 26.43 -6.80 6.15
C PRO A 120 25.41 -7.89 6.51
N TRP A 121 25.76 -8.74 7.48
CA TRP A 121 24.77 -9.64 8.09
C TRP A 121 23.67 -8.84 8.79
N ALA A 122 22.50 -9.46 8.87
CA ALA A 122 21.42 -8.90 9.68
C ALA A 122 21.86 -8.76 11.13
N PRO A 123 21.46 -7.69 11.85
CA PRO A 123 21.66 -7.59 13.29
C PRO A 123 21.06 -8.77 14.03
N GLU A 124 21.77 -9.22 15.08
CA GLU A 124 21.41 -10.38 15.89
C GLU A 124 21.23 -9.96 17.36
N ASN A 125 20.73 -10.86 18.18
CA ASN A 125 20.59 -10.70 19.63
C ASN A 125 19.90 -9.40 20.03
N LEU A 126 18.76 -9.11 19.37
CA LEU A 126 17.94 -7.96 19.73
C LEU A 126 17.43 -8.14 21.16
N THR A 127 17.63 -7.13 22.00
CA THR A 127 17.14 -7.09 23.37
C THR A 127 16.43 -5.78 23.66
N LEU A 128 15.40 -5.83 24.50
CA LEU A 128 14.61 -4.68 24.91
C LEU A 128 14.75 -4.48 26.42
N TYR A 129 15.04 -3.25 26.81
CA TYR A 129 15.19 -2.83 28.20
C TYR A 129 14.20 -1.72 28.52
N ASN A 130 13.49 -1.85 29.63
CA ASN A 130 12.68 -0.76 30.16
C ASN A 130 13.60 0.22 30.90
N LEU A 131 13.77 1.43 30.37
CA LEU A 131 14.50 2.50 31.04
C LEU A 131 13.62 3.21 32.09
N SER A 132 12.33 3.28 31.81
CA SER A 132 11.28 3.79 32.71
C SER A 132 9.94 3.15 32.37
N GLU A 133 8.87 3.54 33.05
CA GLU A 133 7.50 3.04 32.76
C GLU A 133 7.04 3.33 31.34
N SER A 134 7.54 4.41 30.72
CA SER A 134 7.15 4.85 29.38
C SER A 134 8.30 4.90 28.38
N GLN A 135 9.51 4.51 28.76
CA GLN A 135 10.71 4.58 27.91
C GLN A 135 11.35 3.22 27.69
N LEU A 136 11.59 2.88 26.43
CA LEU A 136 12.13 1.60 26.02
C LEU A 136 13.45 1.81 25.26
N GLU A 137 14.45 0.97 25.55
CA GLU A 137 15.69 0.89 24.76
C GLU A 137 15.77 -0.46 24.06
N LEU A 138 15.98 -0.42 22.74
CA LEU A 138 16.31 -1.55 21.91
C LEU A 138 17.81 -1.58 21.69
N SER A 139 18.47 -2.71 21.94
CA SER A 139 19.87 -2.93 21.57
C SER A 139 20.02 -4.19 20.73
N TRP A 140 21.09 -4.26 19.94
CA TRP A 140 21.39 -5.38 19.06
C TRP A 140 22.90 -5.58 18.95
N GLN A 141 23.31 -6.66 18.31
CA GLN A 141 24.70 -6.96 18.00
C GLN A 141 24.89 -7.08 16.49
N SER A 142 26.03 -6.59 16.00
CA SER A 142 26.42 -6.70 14.61
C SER A 142 27.72 -7.49 14.50
N ARG A 143 27.88 -8.29 13.45
CA ARG A 143 29.11 -9.06 13.21
C ARG A 143 30.24 -8.26 12.59
N TYR A 144 30.01 -7.02 12.22
CA TYR A 144 31.00 -6.11 11.64
C TYR A 144 31.24 -4.91 12.55
N LYS A 145 32.30 -4.13 12.27
CA LYS A 145 32.69 -2.95 13.05
C LYS A 145 31.56 -1.91 13.07
N GLU A 146 31.10 -1.54 14.26
CA GLU A 146 29.95 -0.63 14.44
C GLU A 146 30.15 0.74 13.78
N HIS A 147 31.38 1.30 13.85
CA HIS A 147 31.68 2.60 13.22
C HIS A 147 31.52 2.60 11.68
N CYS A 148 31.48 1.41 11.06
CA CYS A 148 31.24 1.26 9.62
C CYS A 148 29.75 1.07 9.28
N LEU A 149 28.87 0.93 10.27
CA LEU A 149 27.49 0.56 10.07
C LEU A 149 26.54 1.73 10.30
N GLN A 150 25.51 1.77 9.50
CA GLN A 150 24.30 2.54 9.69
C GLN A 150 23.15 1.57 9.80
N HIS A 151 22.29 1.75 10.78
CA HIS A 151 21.17 0.89 11.07
C HIS A 151 19.85 1.57 10.73
N LEU A 152 18.89 0.79 10.28
CA LEU A 152 17.51 1.21 10.13
C LEU A 152 16.65 0.39 11.08
N VAL A 153 16.12 1.05 12.09
CA VAL A 153 15.14 0.49 13.01
C VAL A 153 13.76 0.72 12.48
N GLN A 154 12.96 -0.32 12.37
CA GLN A 154 11.54 -0.24 12.13
C GLN A 154 10.77 -0.73 13.34
N TYR A 155 9.76 0.04 13.73
CA TYR A 155 8.85 -0.37 14.78
C TYR A 155 7.42 0.04 14.47
N ARG A 156 6.48 -0.71 15.02
CA ARG A 156 5.03 -0.38 14.99
C ARG A 156 4.34 -0.99 16.19
N SER A 157 3.26 -0.39 16.64
CA SER A 157 2.34 -1.06 17.54
C SER A 157 1.28 -1.86 16.76
N ASP A 158 0.55 -2.73 17.45
CA ASP A 158 -0.58 -3.49 16.90
C ASP A 158 -1.74 -2.60 16.41
N ARG A 159 -1.77 -1.34 16.88
CA ARG A 159 -2.78 -0.33 16.49
C ARG A 159 -2.31 0.60 15.37
N ASP A 160 -1.05 0.56 14.98
CA ASP A 160 -0.50 1.43 13.95
C ASP A 160 -0.66 0.80 12.56
N PRO A 161 -1.17 1.54 11.55
CA PRO A 161 -1.38 1.03 10.20
C PRO A 161 -0.07 0.82 9.44
N SER A 162 1.00 1.54 9.81
CA SER A 162 2.28 1.57 9.11
C SER A 162 3.46 1.40 10.06
N TRP A 163 4.62 1.05 9.47
CA TRP A 163 5.88 1.02 10.20
C TRP A 163 6.47 2.42 10.33
N THR A 164 6.98 2.73 11.52
CA THR A 164 7.83 3.91 11.74
C THR A 164 9.28 3.52 11.54
N GLU A 165 10.03 4.35 10.82
CA GLU A 165 11.44 4.10 10.48
C GLU A 165 12.32 5.15 11.16
N GLN A 166 13.43 4.68 11.73
CA GLN A 166 14.45 5.54 12.34
C GLN A 166 15.83 5.06 11.94
N ILE A 167 16.64 5.99 11.42
CA ILE A 167 18.06 5.74 11.12
C ILE A 167 18.88 5.99 12.38
N VAL A 168 19.81 5.07 12.66
CA VAL A 168 20.76 5.13 13.78
C VAL A 168 22.15 4.89 13.21
N ASP A 169 23.05 5.84 13.44
CA ASP A 169 24.44 5.75 12.98
C ASP A 169 25.37 5.24 14.09
N GLN A 170 26.22 4.30 13.74
CA GLN A 170 27.36 3.82 14.55
C GLN A 170 27.05 3.32 15.97
N ASN A 171 25.82 3.39 16.41
CA ASN A 171 25.43 2.95 17.75
C ASN A 171 24.40 1.82 17.63
N PRO A 172 24.64 0.63 18.20
CA PRO A 172 23.71 -0.48 18.16
C PRO A 172 22.59 -0.35 19.23
N ARG A 173 22.10 0.86 19.46
CA ARG A 173 21.03 1.17 20.43
C ARG A 173 20.06 2.20 19.88
N PHE A 174 18.80 2.01 20.20
CA PHE A 174 17.72 2.92 19.86
C PHE A 174 16.78 3.11 21.05
N SER A 175 16.54 4.34 21.46
CA SER A 175 15.61 4.65 22.55
C SER A 175 14.30 5.18 22.01
N LEU A 176 13.21 4.57 22.43
CA LEU A 176 11.85 5.04 22.17
C LEU A 176 11.34 5.74 23.42
N PRO A 177 11.18 7.08 23.40
CA PRO A 177 10.94 7.88 24.60
C PRO A 177 9.50 7.79 25.14
N SER A 178 8.58 7.28 24.35
CA SER A 178 7.18 7.14 24.77
C SER A 178 6.58 5.87 24.23
N VAL A 179 6.29 4.93 25.12
CA VAL A 179 5.59 3.68 24.81
C VAL A 179 4.36 3.54 25.67
N ASP A 180 3.32 2.95 25.10
CA ASP A 180 2.08 2.62 25.78
C ASP A 180 2.12 1.13 26.17
N GLY A 181 2.19 0.83 27.46
CA GLY A 181 2.24 -0.55 27.96
C GLY A 181 1.01 -1.41 27.63
N GLN A 182 -0.05 -0.80 27.10
CA GLN A 182 -1.25 -1.52 26.67
C GLN A 182 -1.25 -1.89 25.18
N LYS A 183 -0.14 -1.58 24.47
CA LYS A 183 0.05 -1.92 23.06
C LYS A 183 1.13 -2.97 22.92
N LEU A 184 1.01 -3.79 21.88
CA LEU A 184 2.06 -4.72 21.50
C LEU A 184 2.91 -4.05 20.40
N TYR A 185 4.16 -3.73 20.73
CA TYR A 185 5.12 -3.20 19.79
C TYR A 185 5.94 -4.32 19.15
N THR A 186 6.20 -4.18 17.87
CA THR A 186 7.11 -5.06 17.12
C THR A 186 8.26 -4.24 16.58
N PHE A 187 9.50 -4.71 16.82
CA PHE A 187 10.74 -4.08 16.37
C PHE A 187 11.50 -5.01 15.45
N ARG A 188 12.18 -4.44 14.45
CA ARG A 188 13.17 -5.13 13.61
C ARG A 188 14.23 -4.14 13.15
N VAL A 189 15.44 -4.63 12.88
CA VAL A 189 16.59 -3.82 12.51
C VAL A 189 17.27 -4.41 11.28
N ARG A 190 17.81 -3.57 10.41
CA ARG A 190 18.72 -3.94 9.34
C ARG A 190 19.87 -2.94 9.26
N SER A 191 20.97 -3.37 8.65
CA SER A 191 22.20 -2.57 8.59
C SER A 191 22.71 -2.40 7.17
N ARG A 192 23.47 -1.35 6.93
CA ARG A 192 24.26 -1.14 5.71
C ARG A 192 25.58 -0.48 6.04
N PHE A 193 26.54 -0.52 5.13
CA PHE A 193 27.77 0.25 5.30
C PHE A 193 27.46 1.75 5.16
N ASN A 194 28.02 2.53 6.08
CA ASN A 194 27.93 3.97 6.07
C ASN A 194 29.02 4.59 5.16
N PRO A 195 28.95 5.90 4.83
CA PRO A 195 29.90 6.57 3.96
C PRO A 195 31.35 6.57 4.45
N LEU A 196 31.61 6.29 5.73
CA LEU A 196 32.99 6.23 6.28
C LEU A 196 33.76 4.98 5.82
N CYS A 197 33.06 3.88 5.58
CA CYS A 197 33.67 2.60 5.20
C CYS A 197 33.31 2.16 3.78
N GLY A 198 32.35 2.84 3.12
CA GLY A 198 31.89 2.58 1.77
C GLY A 198 30.52 3.15 1.56
N SER A 199 30.19 3.58 0.36
CA SER A 199 28.85 4.12 0.02
C SER A 199 27.88 3.00 -0.38
N ALA A 200 27.81 1.93 0.40
CA ALA A 200 26.97 0.78 0.08
C ALA A 200 25.48 1.16 0.08
N GLN A 201 24.85 0.97 -1.06
CA GLN A 201 23.42 1.21 -1.25
C GLN A 201 22.55 0.08 -0.69
N HIS A 202 23.17 -1.06 -0.40
CA HIS A 202 22.47 -2.31 -0.09
C HIS A 202 22.32 -2.53 1.41
N TRP A 203 21.07 -2.73 1.82
CA TRP A 203 20.74 -3.11 3.18
C TRP A 203 20.89 -4.61 3.38
N SER A 204 21.25 -5.02 4.59
CA SER A 204 21.14 -6.41 5.05
C SER A 204 19.70 -6.90 5.01
N GLN A 205 19.52 -8.20 5.21
CA GLN A 205 18.23 -8.74 5.60
C GLN A 205 17.78 -8.12 6.93
N TRP A 206 16.47 -8.16 7.19
CA TRP A 206 15.93 -7.78 8.48
C TRP A 206 16.36 -8.79 9.56
N SER A 207 16.60 -8.29 10.76
CA SER A 207 16.71 -9.12 11.95
C SER A 207 15.42 -9.90 12.19
N ARG A 208 15.51 -10.93 13.03
CA ARG A 208 14.31 -11.52 13.61
C ARG A 208 13.56 -10.45 14.40
N PRO A 209 12.23 -10.34 14.24
CA PRO A 209 11.45 -9.36 14.98
C PRO A 209 11.44 -9.71 16.48
N ILE A 210 11.43 -8.68 17.32
CA ILE A 210 11.23 -8.81 18.77
C ILE A 210 9.99 -8.03 19.16
N HIS A 211 9.29 -8.51 20.19
CA HIS A 211 8.03 -7.93 20.64
C HIS A 211 8.14 -7.41 22.07
N TRP A 212 7.44 -6.34 22.36
CA TRP A 212 7.31 -5.77 23.70
C TRP A 212 5.88 -5.33 23.98
N GLY A 213 5.44 -5.53 25.21
CA GLY A 213 4.08 -5.26 25.63
C GLY A 213 3.23 -6.52 25.61
N SER A 214 2.01 -6.40 26.03
CA SER A 214 1.05 -7.49 26.01
C SER A 214 -0.18 -7.07 25.22
N HIS A 215 -0.74 -7.99 24.46
CA HIS A 215 -2.14 -7.93 24.10
C HIS A 215 -2.95 -8.10 25.40
N THR A 216 -2.99 -7.12 26.25
CA THR A 216 -4.16 -6.98 27.11
C THR A 216 -5.26 -6.41 26.21
N ALA A 217 -5.79 -7.23 25.31
CA ALA A 217 -7.20 -7.16 25.09
C ALA A 217 -7.79 -7.30 26.50
N LYS A 218 -8.05 -6.21 27.16
CA LYS A 218 -9.18 -6.13 28.06
C LYS A 218 -10.39 -6.34 27.17
N GLU A 219 -10.61 -7.57 26.76
CA GLU A 219 -11.94 -8.06 26.61
C GLU A 219 -12.53 -7.84 28.01
N ASN A 220 -13.19 -6.70 28.19
CA ASN A 220 -14.14 -6.56 29.29
C ASN A 220 -15.22 -7.59 28.95
N PRO A 221 -15.20 -8.77 29.58
CA PRO A 221 -16.22 -9.80 29.30
C PRO A 221 -17.62 -9.28 29.62
N SER A 222 -17.70 -8.18 30.39
CA SER A 222 -18.93 -7.47 30.72
C SER A 222 -19.59 -6.74 29.55
N VAL A 223 -18.82 -6.21 28.58
CA VAL A 223 -19.40 -5.48 27.44
C VAL A 223 -19.98 -6.47 26.42
N PHE A 224 -19.25 -7.54 26.10
CA PHE A 224 -19.76 -8.59 25.21
C PHE A 224 -20.95 -9.35 25.81
N ALA A 225 -20.95 -9.60 27.13
CA ALA A 225 -22.08 -10.23 27.81
C ALA A 225 -23.30 -9.31 27.82
N LEU A 226 -23.10 -8.00 27.98
CA LEU A 226 -24.16 -7.01 27.96
C LEU A 226 -24.79 -6.85 26.58
N GLU A 227 -23.96 -6.76 25.52
CA GLU A 227 -24.43 -6.68 24.14
C GLU A 227 -25.12 -7.97 23.69
N ALA A 228 -24.59 -9.13 24.06
CA ALA A 228 -25.18 -10.42 23.73
C ALA A 228 -26.54 -10.64 24.35
N VAL A 229 -26.88 -9.94 25.46
CA VAL A 229 -28.19 -10.00 26.10
C VAL A 229 -29.11 -8.85 25.67
N LEU A 230 -28.57 -7.62 25.54
CA LEU A 230 -29.37 -6.44 25.19
C LEU A 230 -29.90 -6.49 23.75
N ILE A 231 -29.14 -7.03 22.81
CA ILE A 231 -29.59 -7.13 21.41
C ILE A 231 -30.80 -8.06 21.25
N PRO A 232 -30.81 -9.31 21.77
CA PRO A 232 -31.97 -10.18 21.65
C PRO A 232 -33.15 -9.68 22.48
N VAL A 233 -32.93 -9.12 23.66
CA VAL A 233 -34.01 -8.55 24.48
C VAL A 233 -34.63 -7.32 23.84
N GLY A 234 -33.80 -6.44 23.27
CA GLY A 234 -34.25 -5.27 22.51
C GLY A 234 -35.06 -5.65 21.28
N SER A 235 -34.58 -6.66 20.52
CA SER A 235 -35.27 -7.14 19.32
C SER A 235 -36.61 -7.81 19.64
N MET A 236 -36.68 -8.59 20.71
CA MET A 236 -37.95 -9.17 21.20
C MET A 236 -38.93 -8.08 21.62
N GLY A 237 -38.44 -7.06 22.35
CA GLY A 237 -39.25 -5.90 22.73
C GLY A 237 -39.82 -5.17 21.52
N LEU A 238 -39.02 -4.96 20.49
CA LEU A 238 -39.43 -4.29 19.28
C LEU A 238 -40.47 -5.12 18.49
N ILE A 239 -40.29 -6.43 18.41
CA ILE A 239 -41.29 -7.32 17.78
C ILE A 239 -42.62 -7.28 18.53
N ILE A 240 -42.61 -7.33 19.87
CA ILE A 240 -43.81 -7.26 20.69
C ILE A 240 -44.54 -5.91 20.49
N THR A 241 -43.77 -4.81 20.46
CA THR A 241 -44.40 -3.49 20.23
C THR A 241 -45.00 -3.37 18.82
N LEU A 242 -44.35 -3.91 17.80
CA LEU A 242 -44.90 -3.95 16.42
C LEU A 242 -46.20 -4.78 16.36
N ILE A 243 -46.25 -5.93 17.06
CA ILE A 243 -47.47 -6.75 17.10
C ILE A 243 -48.59 -5.97 17.82
N PHE A 244 -48.29 -5.29 18.92
CA PHE A 244 -49.27 -4.46 19.63
C PHE A 244 -49.80 -3.32 18.76
N VAL A 245 -48.89 -2.61 18.05
CA VAL A 245 -49.28 -1.53 17.13
C VAL A 245 -50.12 -2.08 15.99
N TYR A 246 -49.75 -3.23 15.44
CA TYR A 246 -50.50 -3.89 14.36
C TYR A 246 -51.92 -4.25 14.84
N CYS A 247 -52.05 -4.92 15.99
CA CYS A 247 -53.37 -5.28 16.56
C CYS A 247 -54.20 -4.04 16.93
N TRP A 248 -53.55 -2.95 17.39
CA TRP A 248 -54.23 -1.69 17.67
C TRP A 248 -54.74 -1.02 16.39
N LEU A 249 -53.91 -0.99 15.32
CA LEU A 249 -54.30 -0.47 14.00
C LEU A 249 -55.45 -1.27 13.40
N GLU A 250 -55.42 -2.60 13.50
CA GLU A 250 -56.50 -3.48 13.00
C GLU A 250 -57.81 -3.26 13.73
N ARG A 251 -57.78 -2.85 15.03
CA ARG A 251 -58.96 -2.47 15.80
C ARG A 251 -59.40 -1.03 15.52
N ALA A 252 -58.46 -0.12 15.27
CA ALA A 252 -58.73 1.32 15.10
C ALA A 252 -59.14 1.66 13.67
N MET A 253 -58.72 0.88 12.67
CA MET A 253 -59.11 1.11 11.30
C MET A 253 -60.53 0.58 11.06
N PRO A 254 -61.43 1.42 10.54
CA PRO A 254 -62.74 0.93 10.08
C PRO A 254 -62.51 -0.08 8.95
N ARG A 255 -63.16 -1.22 9.03
CA ARG A 255 -63.03 -2.28 8.00
C ARG A 255 -63.39 -1.71 6.66
N ILE A 256 -62.45 -1.63 5.75
CA ILE A 256 -62.74 -1.26 4.35
C ILE A 256 -63.62 -2.36 3.76
N PRO A 257 -64.80 -2.07 3.24
CA PRO A 257 -65.67 -3.09 2.68
C PRO A 257 -64.94 -3.77 1.48
N THR A 258 -64.88 -5.09 1.55
CA THR A 258 -64.28 -5.89 0.48
C THR A 258 -65.16 -5.84 -0.77
N ILE A 259 -64.58 -6.04 -1.93
CA ILE A 259 -65.25 -5.99 -3.27
C ILE A 259 -66.53 -6.85 -3.32
N LYS A 260 -66.64 -7.91 -2.50
CA LYS A 260 -67.85 -8.75 -2.40
C LYS A 260 -69.09 -8.02 -1.87
N ASN A 261 -68.91 -6.95 -1.13
CA ASN A 261 -70.02 -6.19 -0.52
C ASN A 261 -70.36 -4.94 -1.39
N LEU A 262 -69.67 -4.74 -2.48
CA LEU A 262 -69.90 -3.59 -3.38
C LEU A 262 -71.20 -3.78 -4.20
N GLU A 263 -71.58 -5.02 -4.44
CA GLU A 263 -72.81 -5.38 -5.11
C GLU A 263 -74.05 -4.94 -4.35
N ASP A 264 -74.00 -4.96 -3.02
CA ASP A 264 -75.05 -4.47 -2.13
C ASP A 264 -75.25 -2.96 -2.24
N LEU A 265 -74.18 -2.19 -2.51
CA LEU A 265 -74.25 -0.74 -2.70
C LEU A 265 -75.08 -0.38 -3.93
N VAL A 266 -74.99 -1.16 -4.97
CA VAL A 266 -75.70 -0.91 -6.25
C VAL A 266 -77.12 -1.43 -6.19
N THR A 267 -77.34 -2.61 -5.60
CA THR A 267 -78.64 -3.29 -5.63
C THR A 267 -79.60 -2.79 -4.52
N GLU A 268 -79.08 -2.57 -3.31
CA GLU A 268 -79.93 -2.23 -2.16
C GLU A 268 -79.91 -0.73 -1.81
N TYR A 269 -78.76 -0.06 -2.03
CA TYR A 269 -78.57 1.37 -1.67
C TYR A 269 -78.50 2.30 -2.89
N HIS A 270 -78.77 1.79 -4.12
CA HIS A 270 -78.81 2.56 -5.36
C HIS A 270 -77.63 3.50 -5.57
N GLY A 271 -76.42 3.09 -5.15
CA GLY A 271 -75.18 3.87 -5.27
C GLY A 271 -74.96 4.89 -4.15
N ASN A 272 -75.79 4.90 -3.13
CA ASN A 272 -75.63 5.84 -2.03
C ASN A 272 -74.60 5.30 -1.02
N PHE A 273 -73.36 5.70 -1.20
CA PHE A 273 -72.22 5.26 -0.37
C PHE A 273 -72.34 5.66 1.08
N SER A 274 -72.91 6.80 1.39
CA SER A 274 -73.08 7.30 2.76
C SER A 274 -74.06 6.45 3.55
N ALA A 275 -75.15 6.00 2.95
CA ALA A 275 -76.13 5.13 3.58
C ALA A 275 -75.59 3.69 3.74
N TRP A 276 -74.87 3.20 2.77
CA TRP A 276 -74.28 1.86 2.77
C TRP A 276 -73.11 1.74 3.76
N SER A 277 -72.20 2.74 3.86
CA SER A 277 -71.05 2.74 4.74
C SER A 277 -71.38 3.11 6.22
N GLY A 278 -72.61 3.57 6.49
CA GLY A 278 -73.02 4.00 7.83
C GLY A 278 -72.35 5.28 8.31
N VAL A 279 -71.67 6.00 7.44
CA VAL A 279 -71.00 7.26 7.77
C VAL A 279 -72.02 8.36 7.96
N SER A 280 -72.11 8.96 9.15
CA SER A 280 -73.06 10.05 9.45
C SER A 280 -72.79 11.29 8.58
N LYS A 281 -73.84 11.94 8.09
CA LYS A 281 -73.78 13.15 7.24
C LYS A 281 -72.89 14.28 7.76
N GLY A 282 -72.63 14.34 9.07
CA GLY A 282 -71.73 15.33 9.70
C GLY A 282 -70.25 15.18 9.33
N LEU A 283 -69.81 13.97 8.92
CA LEU A 283 -68.41 13.75 8.55
C LEU A 283 -68.11 14.13 7.09
N THR A 284 -69.13 14.07 6.23
CA THR A 284 -69.00 14.47 4.82
C THR A 284 -69.01 15.98 4.64
N GLU A 285 -69.59 16.74 5.53
CA GLU A 285 -69.56 18.21 5.49
C GLU A 285 -68.24 18.78 5.98
N SER A 286 -67.52 18.08 6.88
CA SER A 286 -66.22 18.52 7.38
C SER A 286 -65.04 18.24 6.41
N LEU A 287 -65.29 17.48 5.32
CA LEU A 287 -64.29 17.13 4.31
C LEU A 287 -64.49 17.85 2.95
N GLN A 288 -65.37 18.85 2.88
CA GLN A 288 -65.44 19.67 1.70
C GLN A 288 -64.20 20.57 1.62
N PRO A 289 -63.38 20.46 0.55
CA PRO A 289 -62.25 21.35 0.38
C PRO A 289 -62.74 22.76 0.15
N ASP A 290 -62.30 23.72 0.96
CA ASP A 290 -62.57 25.14 0.83
C ASP A 290 -61.71 25.68 -0.31
N TYR A 291 -62.32 25.83 -1.52
CA TYR A 291 -61.72 26.46 -2.66
C TYR A 291 -61.87 27.99 -2.55
N SER A 292 -61.28 28.63 -1.58
CA SER A 292 -61.10 30.07 -1.61
C SER A 292 -59.92 30.43 -2.51
N GLU A 293 -60.23 30.95 -3.68
CA GLU A 293 -59.22 31.50 -4.60
C GLU A 293 -58.57 32.72 -3.96
N ARG A 294 -57.30 32.57 -3.52
CA ARG A 294 -56.47 33.70 -3.14
C ARG A 294 -55.75 34.21 -4.40
N PHE A 295 -56.07 35.44 -4.80
CA PHE A 295 -55.31 36.11 -5.85
C PHE A 295 -53.84 36.27 -5.46
N CYS A 296 -52.93 35.66 -6.22
CA CYS A 296 -51.52 35.89 -6.12
C CYS A 296 -51.16 37.17 -6.87
N HIS A 297 -50.70 38.18 -6.14
CA HIS A 297 -50.10 39.37 -6.74
C HIS A 297 -48.65 39.03 -7.15
N VAL A 298 -48.41 39.00 -8.46
CA VAL A 298 -47.05 38.91 -9.03
C VAL A 298 -46.52 40.31 -9.17
N SER A 299 -45.53 40.68 -8.35
CA SER A 299 -44.77 41.93 -8.55
C SER A 299 -43.48 41.65 -9.30
N GLU A 300 -43.30 42.34 -10.42
CA GLU A 300 -42.03 42.28 -11.18
C GLU A 300 -40.91 42.95 -10.39
N ILE A 301 -39.77 42.28 -10.31
CA ILE A 301 -38.54 42.78 -9.71
C ILE A 301 -37.78 43.57 -10.78
N PRO A 302 -37.54 44.90 -10.58
CA PRO A 302 -36.74 45.66 -11.52
C PRO A 302 -35.25 45.27 -11.49
N PRO A 303 -34.50 45.44 -12.61
CA PRO A 303 -33.10 45.06 -12.68
C PRO A 303 -32.23 46.00 -11.86
N LYS A 304 -31.26 45.40 -11.12
CA LYS A 304 -30.32 46.03 -10.20
C LYS A 304 -29.30 46.87 -10.94
N GLY A 305 -29.46 48.16 -10.86
CA GLY A 305 -28.44 49.17 -11.20
C GLY A 305 -28.07 49.98 -9.96
N GLY A 306 -26.82 50.02 -9.70
CA GLY A 306 -25.91 50.65 -8.79
C GLY A 306 -26.29 51.71 -7.76
N ALA A 307 -25.49 51.65 -6.68
CA ALA A 307 -24.96 52.72 -5.84
C ALA A 307 -25.69 53.12 -4.55
N LEU A 308 -25.01 52.86 -3.44
CA LEU A 308 -24.78 53.70 -2.22
C LEU A 308 -25.97 54.38 -1.48
N GLY A 309 -26.06 54.06 -0.16
CA GLY A 309 -26.70 54.92 0.83
C GLY A 309 -27.25 54.22 2.08
N GLU A 310 -26.69 54.59 3.19
CA GLU A 310 -26.88 54.21 4.57
C GLU A 310 -28.32 54.13 5.14
N GLY A 311 -28.54 53.11 6.02
CA GLY A 311 -29.17 53.01 7.34
C GLY A 311 -30.59 53.51 7.59
N PRO A 312 -31.18 53.32 8.81
CA PRO A 312 -31.21 52.10 9.62
C PRO A 312 -32.65 51.70 10.01
N GLY A 313 -32.83 50.52 10.56
CA GLY A 313 -33.86 50.21 11.57
C GLY A 313 -35.10 49.46 11.13
N GLY A 314 -35.32 48.32 11.79
CA GLY A 314 -36.63 47.68 11.86
C GLY A 314 -36.61 46.15 11.89
N SER A 315 -36.54 45.63 13.10
CA SER A 315 -36.72 44.20 13.46
C SER A 315 -38.19 43.78 13.26
N PRO A 316 -38.54 42.57 13.72
CA PRO A 316 -38.60 41.33 12.95
C PRO A 316 -40.01 40.77 12.88
N CYS A 317 -40.30 39.87 12.00
CA CYS A 317 -41.45 38.97 12.16
C CYS A 317 -41.02 37.53 11.92
N SER A 318 -41.03 36.80 13.05
CA SER A 318 -40.97 35.36 13.16
C SER A 318 -42.27 34.76 12.61
N LEU A 319 -42.16 33.77 11.74
CA LEU A 319 -43.20 32.76 11.53
C LEU A 319 -42.52 31.42 11.23
N GLN A 320 -42.61 30.56 12.23
CA GLN A 320 -42.33 29.14 12.17
C GLN A 320 -43.21 28.45 11.15
N SER A 321 -42.63 27.68 10.28
CA SER A 321 -43.32 26.63 9.55
C SER A 321 -42.42 25.38 9.49
N PRO A 322 -42.96 24.20 9.79
CA PRO A 322 -42.23 22.97 9.96
C PRO A 322 -42.26 22.16 8.68
N TYR A 323 -41.30 22.38 7.80
CA TYR A 323 -40.93 21.39 6.78
C TYR A 323 -39.46 21.61 6.38
N TRP A 324 -38.68 20.52 6.47
CA TRP A 324 -37.26 20.41 6.15
C TRP A 324 -36.94 20.79 4.71
N PRO A 325 -35.86 21.54 4.47
CA PRO A 325 -35.18 21.54 3.16
C PRO A 325 -33.92 20.67 3.21
N PRO A 326 -33.48 20.09 2.07
CA PRO A 326 -32.26 19.30 1.96
C PRO A 326 -31.00 20.16 2.02
N PRO A 327 -29.82 19.59 2.31
CA PRO A 327 -28.59 20.31 2.54
C PRO A 327 -27.98 20.85 1.23
N CYS A 328 -27.64 22.14 1.24
CA CYS A 328 -26.86 22.78 0.18
C CYS A 328 -25.37 22.44 0.33
N TYR A 329 -24.77 21.80 -0.65
CA TYR A 329 -23.33 21.65 -0.78
C TYR A 329 -22.71 22.94 -1.30
N SER A 330 -21.81 23.54 -0.52
CA SER A 330 -20.97 24.66 -0.92
C SER A 330 -19.72 24.12 -1.61
N LEU A 331 -19.56 24.41 -2.89
CA LEU A 331 -18.32 24.26 -3.63
C LEU A 331 -17.43 25.47 -3.36
N LYS A 332 -16.24 25.26 -2.82
CA LYS A 332 -15.15 26.23 -2.71
C LYS A 332 -14.39 26.27 -4.02
N PRO A 333 -14.03 27.41 -4.59
CA PRO A 333 -13.07 27.47 -5.67
C PRO A 333 -11.65 27.50 -5.13
N GLU A 334 -10.79 26.70 -5.75
CA GLU A 334 -9.33 26.82 -5.64
C GLU A 334 -8.84 28.02 -6.46
N ALA A 335 -7.92 28.74 -5.88
CA ALA A 335 -6.94 29.57 -6.56
C ALA A 335 -5.54 29.22 -6.00
#